data_fc153e1c7caacbe0aed8bfc5fc91e186
#
_entry.id   fc153e1c7caacbe0aed8bfc5fc91e186
#
_cell.length_a   1.000
_cell.length_b   1.000
_cell.length_c   1.000
_cell.angle_alpha   90.00
_cell.angle_beta   90.00
_cell.angle_gamma   90.00
#
_symmetry.space_group_name_H-M   'P 1'
#
loop_
_entity.id
_entity.type
_entity.pdbx_description
1 polymer ?
#
loop_
_entity_poly.entity_id
_entity_poly.type
_entity_poly.pdbx_seq_one_letter_code
_entity_poly.pdbx_strand_id
1 'polypeptide(L)'
;MRFTIFLCLLLSSAVQAQNTDWIHSRGDEAMTGTSPVELKFPLELAWQFKLMDKPKGQNEMLVSSAVVRAGKVYTGCKDGKFFCLDLATGKELWKAEAKGAFDGAAAFAGDLVVAGCQDGFIYAWNADTGKEAWKFETEAEIHAAANVWTDPETKAQKIIIGSYDYNVYCLDAKTGKKDWAAETGYYINGGSAIGEGKVVFGGCDSVLHVHDVKTGKEEKQIEVGAYIGNNVAIADGVIYVSHYGNRVGAYSIADGMQVWEYGEREFEYYAAPAIWEKAVYVGGRDKRFHAIDRVTGKQLWEFRARDRIDSSAVICAGKTAIFGSDDGYVYALDLATGKEVWHNELGAPVKTSPAIAGDYIIVGADDGVLYAFKNGK
;
A
#
# COMPACT_ATOMS: atom_id res chain seq x y z
N MET A 1 32.85 -33.11 -51.92
CA MET A 1 31.57 -33.05 -51.15
C MET A 1 31.86 -32.49 -49.76
N ARG A 2 31.52 -31.24 -49.52
CA ARG A 2 31.64 -30.60 -48.17
C ARG A 2 30.27 -30.63 -47.58
N PHE A 3 30.08 -31.34 -46.47
CA PHE A 3 28.86 -31.32 -45.67
C PHE A 3 28.94 -30.15 -44.69
N THR A 4 28.05 -29.16 -44.83
CA THR A 4 27.86 -28.07 -43.87
C THR A 4 26.76 -28.51 -42.91
N ILE A 5 27.16 -28.73 -41.64
CA ILE A 5 26.21 -29.02 -40.55
C ILE A 5 25.66 -27.69 -40.06
N PHE A 6 24.37 -27.44 -40.25
CA PHE A 6 23.63 -26.36 -39.64
C PHE A 6 23.26 -26.76 -38.19
N LEU A 7 23.91 -26.12 -37.24
CA LEU A 7 23.57 -26.24 -35.81
C LEU A 7 22.42 -25.28 -35.52
N CYS A 8 21.18 -25.76 -35.44
CA CYS A 8 20.05 -25.01 -34.93
C CYS A 8 20.20 -24.86 -33.43
N LEU A 9 20.60 -23.66 -32.95
CA LEU A 9 20.51 -23.24 -31.58
C LEU A 9 19.02 -22.96 -31.25
N LEU A 10 18.36 -23.89 -30.57
CA LEU A 10 17.10 -23.67 -29.90
C LEU A 10 17.35 -22.75 -28.72
N LEU A 11 17.10 -21.46 -28.90
CA LEU A 11 16.96 -20.51 -27.76
C LEU A 11 15.65 -20.86 -27.03
N SER A 12 15.75 -21.64 -25.97
CA SER A 12 14.71 -21.76 -25.00
C SER A 12 14.62 -20.41 -24.26
N SER A 13 13.67 -19.54 -24.62
CA SER A 13 13.25 -18.43 -23.81
C SER A 13 12.65 -19.00 -22.52
N ALA A 14 13.45 -19.07 -21.46
CA ALA A 14 12.92 -19.24 -20.14
C ALA A 14 12.02 -18.02 -19.88
N VAL A 15 10.71 -18.20 -19.90
CA VAL A 15 9.76 -17.25 -19.37
C VAL A 15 10.07 -17.20 -17.87
N GLN A 16 10.79 -16.16 -17.46
CA GLN A 16 10.99 -15.87 -16.05
C GLN A 16 9.61 -15.63 -15.48
N ALA A 17 9.13 -16.51 -14.62
CA ALA A 17 7.87 -16.32 -13.92
C ALA A 17 7.93 -14.94 -13.24
N GLN A 18 7.09 -14.00 -13.68
CA GLN A 18 6.98 -12.71 -13.04
C GLN A 18 6.66 -12.96 -11.57
N ASN A 19 7.43 -12.34 -10.66
CA ASN A 19 7.09 -12.35 -9.25
C ASN A 19 5.75 -11.64 -9.09
N THR A 20 4.72 -12.39 -8.75
CA THR A 20 3.34 -11.91 -8.61
C THR A 20 2.98 -11.65 -7.15
N ASP A 21 3.96 -11.63 -6.25
CA ASP A 21 3.78 -11.33 -4.84
C ASP A 21 3.44 -9.83 -4.63
N TRP A 22 2.72 -9.52 -3.58
CA TRP A 22 2.37 -8.16 -3.14
C TRP A 22 3.02 -7.90 -1.79
N ILE A 23 4.31 -7.59 -1.80
CA ILE A 23 5.16 -7.59 -0.59
C ILE A 23 5.23 -6.25 0.14
N HIS A 24 4.74 -5.17 -0.44
CA HIS A 24 4.62 -3.84 0.15
C HIS A 24 3.16 -3.41 0.17
N SER A 25 2.83 -2.49 1.07
CA SER A 25 1.49 -1.90 1.22
C SER A 25 0.87 -1.41 -0.09
N ARG A 26 1.71 -0.86 -0.99
CA ARG A 26 1.32 -0.24 -2.25
C ARG A 26 2.07 -0.81 -3.46
N GLY A 27 2.49 -2.08 -3.38
CA GLY A 27 3.14 -2.81 -4.46
C GLY A 27 4.66 -2.71 -4.48
N ASP A 28 5.21 -1.53 -4.22
CA ASP A 28 6.64 -1.26 -4.21
C ASP A 28 7.07 -0.32 -3.07
N GLU A 29 8.38 -0.12 -2.90
CA GLU A 29 8.93 0.76 -1.86
C GLU A 29 8.63 2.25 -2.11
N ALA A 30 8.39 2.64 -3.36
CA ALA A 30 8.01 4.01 -3.74
C ALA A 30 6.51 4.28 -3.57
N MET A 31 5.75 3.27 -3.14
CA MET A 31 4.30 3.34 -2.87
C MET A 31 3.46 3.73 -4.10
N THR A 32 3.89 3.33 -5.31
CA THR A 32 3.25 3.74 -6.56
C THR A 32 1.84 3.17 -6.77
N GLY A 33 1.45 2.16 -6.03
CA GLY A 33 0.13 1.53 -6.16
C GLY A 33 -0.03 0.73 -7.45
N THR A 34 1.03 0.07 -7.91
CA THR A 34 1.04 -0.65 -9.19
C THR A 34 1.32 -2.13 -9.04
N SER A 35 0.72 -2.94 -9.90
CA SER A 35 0.99 -4.37 -10.05
C SER A 35 1.27 -4.69 -11.52
N PRO A 36 2.25 -5.54 -11.84
CA PRO A 36 2.48 -6.00 -13.21
C PRO A 36 1.43 -7.03 -13.67
N VAL A 37 0.56 -7.47 -12.79
CA VAL A 37 -0.44 -8.51 -13.05
C VAL A 37 -1.57 -7.96 -13.92
N GLU A 38 -1.86 -8.65 -15.02
CA GLU A 38 -3.06 -8.41 -15.82
C GLU A 38 -4.19 -9.29 -15.32
N LEU A 39 -5.25 -8.64 -14.83
CA LEU A 39 -6.47 -9.33 -14.40
C LEU A 39 -7.44 -9.52 -15.57
N LYS A 40 -8.11 -10.67 -15.59
CA LYS A 40 -9.17 -10.96 -16.54
C LYS A 40 -10.52 -10.94 -15.83
N PHE A 41 -11.50 -10.31 -16.45
CA PHE A 41 -12.85 -10.17 -15.90
C PHE A 41 -13.86 -11.05 -16.64
N PRO A 42 -14.94 -11.50 -16.01
CA PRO A 42 -15.32 -11.20 -14.64
C PRO A 42 -14.49 -11.95 -13.60
N LEU A 43 -14.40 -11.38 -12.40
CA LEU A 43 -13.86 -12.07 -11.24
C LEU A 43 -14.99 -12.66 -10.40
N GLU A 44 -14.72 -13.79 -9.76
CA GLU A 44 -15.64 -14.48 -8.86
C GLU A 44 -15.07 -14.58 -7.44
N LEU A 45 -15.92 -14.61 -6.43
CA LEU A 45 -15.50 -14.82 -5.05
C LEU A 45 -14.89 -16.22 -4.92
N ALA A 46 -13.59 -16.26 -4.60
CA ALA A 46 -12.85 -17.50 -4.39
C ALA A 46 -13.05 -18.02 -2.95
N TRP A 47 -12.90 -17.11 -1.98
CA TRP A 47 -13.13 -17.39 -0.57
C TRP A 47 -13.34 -16.09 0.21
N GLN A 48 -13.86 -16.25 1.44
CA GLN A 48 -13.91 -15.20 2.46
C GLN A 48 -13.45 -15.77 3.80
N PHE A 49 -12.81 -14.91 4.62
CA PHE A 49 -12.33 -15.28 5.93
C PHE A 49 -12.70 -14.21 6.96
N LYS A 50 -13.40 -14.63 8.03
CA LYS A 50 -13.80 -13.73 9.11
C LYS A 50 -12.63 -13.51 10.07
N LEU A 51 -12.05 -12.31 10.06
CA LEU A 51 -10.93 -11.94 10.90
C LEU A 51 -11.35 -11.66 12.35
N MET A 52 -12.52 -11.06 12.53
CA MET A 52 -13.00 -10.66 13.85
C MET A 52 -14.54 -10.65 13.89
N ASP A 53 -15.09 -10.78 15.11
CA ASP A 53 -16.52 -10.59 15.36
C ASP A 53 -16.83 -9.11 15.55
N LYS A 54 -17.94 -8.64 14.98
CA LYS A 54 -18.39 -7.26 15.16
C LYS A 54 -18.81 -7.03 16.61
N PRO A 55 -18.08 -6.17 17.37
CA PRO A 55 -18.49 -5.83 18.71
C PRO A 55 -19.82 -5.07 18.70
N LYS A 56 -20.68 -5.31 19.71
CA LYS A 56 -21.93 -4.56 19.85
C LYS A 56 -21.65 -3.07 20.00
N GLY A 57 -22.25 -2.25 19.12
CA GLY A 57 -22.14 -0.77 19.19
C GLY A 57 -20.93 -0.16 18.48
N GLN A 58 -20.10 -0.93 17.79
CA GLN A 58 -19.05 -0.38 16.92
C GLN A 58 -19.52 -0.35 15.47
N ASN A 59 -19.32 0.80 14.81
CA ASN A 59 -19.71 0.99 13.42
C ASN A 59 -18.59 0.68 12.40
N GLU A 60 -17.34 0.58 12.86
CA GLU A 60 -16.18 0.37 12.00
C GLU A 60 -15.32 -0.78 12.52
N MET A 61 -15.04 -1.72 11.64
CA MET A 61 -14.15 -2.84 11.88
C MET A 61 -12.96 -2.71 10.93
N LEU A 62 -11.92 -1.99 11.39
CA LEU A 62 -10.72 -1.80 10.58
C LEU A 62 -9.96 -3.11 10.45
N VAL A 63 -9.67 -3.46 9.21
CA VAL A 63 -8.78 -4.52 8.79
C VAL A 63 -7.61 -3.84 8.10
N SER A 64 -6.36 -4.25 8.35
CA SER A 64 -5.23 -3.71 7.60
C SER A 64 -5.27 -4.18 6.14
N SER A 65 -4.72 -3.37 5.23
CA SER A 65 -4.52 -3.82 3.85
C SER A 65 -3.59 -5.04 3.84
N ALA A 66 -3.97 -6.07 3.10
CA ALA A 66 -3.22 -7.32 3.05
C ALA A 66 -1.92 -7.18 2.26
N VAL A 67 -0.92 -7.99 2.63
CA VAL A 67 0.25 -8.26 1.80
C VAL A 67 0.32 -9.75 1.48
N VAL A 68 0.92 -10.10 0.34
CA VAL A 68 0.92 -11.48 -0.15
C VAL A 68 2.32 -11.89 -0.57
N ARG A 69 2.75 -13.06 -0.12
CA ARG A 69 4.03 -13.66 -0.54
C ARG A 69 3.97 -15.17 -0.57
N ALA A 70 4.53 -15.76 -1.62
CA ALA A 70 4.69 -17.22 -1.76
C ALA A 70 3.38 -18.00 -1.50
N GLY A 71 2.26 -17.51 -2.03
CA GLY A 71 0.95 -18.14 -1.88
C GLY A 71 0.32 -18.01 -0.48
N LYS A 72 0.77 -17.05 0.32
CA LYS A 72 0.22 -16.76 1.65
C LYS A 72 -0.20 -15.30 1.77
N VAL A 73 -1.33 -15.05 2.41
CA VAL A 73 -1.91 -13.73 2.67
C VAL A 73 -1.68 -13.36 4.13
N TYR A 74 -1.24 -12.12 4.38
CA TYR A 74 -0.98 -11.62 5.73
C TYR A 74 -1.74 -10.33 5.95
N THR A 75 -2.45 -10.26 7.07
CA THR A 75 -3.26 -9.09 7.44
C THR A 75 -3.48 -9.04 8.94
N GLY A 76 -3.63 -7.84 9.45
CA GLY A 76 -4.01 -7.61 10.83
C GLY A 76 -5.43 -7.08 10.97
N CYS A 77 -5.93 -6.97 12.19
CA CYS A 77 -7.23 -6.42 12.48
C CYS A 77 -7.28 -5.68 13.81
N LYS A 78 -8.39 -4.98 14.05
CA LYS A 78 -8.58 -4.08 15.18
C LYS A 78 -8.56 -4.76 16.55
N ASP A 79 -8.84 -6.07 16.63
CA ASP A 79 -8.82 -6.81 17.89
C ASP A 79 -7.44 -7.36 18.29
N GLY A 80 -6.37 -6.88 17.60
CA GLY A 80 -4.99 -7.22 17.93
C GLY A 80 -4.50 -8.55 17.38
N LYS A 81 -5.22 -9.16 16.44
CA LYS A 81 -4.79 -10.37 15.77
C LYS A 81 -4.11 -10.07 14.44
N PHE A 82 -3.05 -10.80 14.16
CA PHE A 82 -2.35 -10.79 12.89
C PHE A 82 -2.36 -12.21 12.32
N PHE A 83 -2.85 -12.37 11.09
CA PHE A 83 -3.12 -13.66 10.46
C PHE A 83 -2.20 -13.92 9.29
N CYS A 84 -1.86 -15.20 9.10
CA CYS A 84 -1.36 -15.75 7.85
C CYS A 84 -2.37 -16.78 7.34
N LEU A 85 -2.84 -16.57 6.11
CA LEU A 85 -3.81 -17.43 5.44
C LEU A 85 -3.21 -18.03 4.17
N ASP A 86 -3.68 -19.20 3.78
CA ASP A 86 -3.38 -19.79 2.48
C ASP A 86 -4.12 -19.02 1.36
N LEU A 87 -3.41 -18.53 0.37
CA LEU A 87 -3.98 -17.72 -0.73
C LEU A 87 -5.04 -18.48 -1.55
N ALA A 88 -4.84 -19.77 -1.77
CA ALA A 88 -5.73 -20.53 -2.62
C ALA A 88 -7.04 -20.90 -1.95
N THR A 89 -7.03 -21.09 -0.63
CA THR A 89 -8.17 -21.64 0.14
C THR A 89 -8.75 -20.73 1.20
N GLY A 90 -8.03 -19.65 1.57
CA GLY A 90 -8.40 -18.76 2.67
C GLY A 90 -8.26 -19.38 4.07
N LYS A 91 -7.65 -20.59 4.20
CA LYS A 91 -7.47 -21.24 5.49
C LYS A 91 -6.40 -20.58 6.33
N GLU A 92 -6.64 -20.42 7.63
CA GLU A 92 -5.64 -19.99 8.60
C GLU A 92 -4.48 -20.98 8.64
N LEU A 93 -3.26 -20.48 8.45
CA LEU A 93 -2.02 -21.22 8.60
C LEU A 93 -1.41 -20.98 9.98
N TRP A 94 -1.39 -19.71 10.39
CA TRP A 94 -1.01 -19.30 11.74
C TRP A 94 -1.58 -17.93 12.07
N LYS A 95 -1.59 -17.58 13.35
CA LYS A 95 -1.91 -16.24 13.84
C LYS A 95 -1.00 -15.84 14.99
N ALA A 96 -0.80 -14.54 15.16
CA ALA A 96 -0.18 -13.90 16.31
C ALA A 96 -1.17 -12.95 16.99
N GLU A 97 -0.94 -12.61 18.25
CA GLU A 97 -1.79 -11.73 19.04
C GLU A 97 -0.95 -10.65 19.72
N ALA A 98 -1.42 -9.43 19.70
CA ALA A 98 -0.89 -8.24 20.37
C ALA A 98 -1.98 -7.57 21.20
N LYS A 99 -1.62 -6.52 21.98
CA LYS A 99 -2.58 -5.84 22.85
C LYS A 99 -3.32 -4.69 22.16
N GLY A 100 -2.85 -4.24 20.99
CA GLY A 100 -3.43 -3.14 20.21
C GLY A 100 -3.82 -3.59 18.81
N ALA A 101 -4.50 -2.73 18.06
CA ALA A 101 -4.90 -2.98 16.69
C ALA A 101 -3.71 -2.98 15.72
N PHE A 102 -3.85 -3.70 14.61
CA PHE A 102 -2.98 -3.62 13.46
C PHE A 102 -3.71 -2.89 12.33
N ASP A 103 -3.49 -1.59 12.19
CA ASP A 103 -4.12 -0.74 11.18
C ASP A 103 -3.27 -0.63 9.91
N GLY A 104 -1.95 -0.42 10.09
CA GLY A 104 -1.01 -0.32 8.99
C GLY A 104 -0.77 -1.67 8.30
N ALA A 105 -0.59 -1.63 6.99
CA ALA A 105 -0.20 -2.82 6.26
C ALA A 105 1.22 -3.28 6.66
N ALA A 106 1.41 -4.59 6.66
CA ALA A 106 2.73 -5.19 6.88
C ALA A 106 3.64 -5.04 5.65
N ALA A 107 4.94 -5.37 5.84
CA ALA A 107 5.90 -5.50 4.75
C ALA A 107 6.82 -6.70 4.99
N PHE A 108 7.47 -7.19 3.93
CA PHE A 108 8.39 -8.32 4.01
C PHE A 108 9.85 -7.91 3.93
N ALA A 109 10.66 -8.43 4.86
CA ALA A 109 12.11 -8.30 4.83
C ALA A 109 12.76 -9.68 5.04
N GLY A 110 13.44 -10.19 4.02
CA GLY A 110 13.95 -11.57 4.04
C GLY A 110 12.82 -12.57 4.35
N ASP A 111 12.99 -13.40 5.35
CA ASP A 111 11.99 -14.39 5.78
C ASP A 111 11.01 -13.85 6.83
N LEU A 112 11.06 -12.56 7.10
CA LEU A 112 10.21 -11.93 8.11
C LEU A 112 9.06 -11.16 7.47
N VAL A 113 7.90 -11.17 8.14
CA VAL A 113 6.80 -10.23 7.96
C VAL A 113 6.80 -9.28 9.15
N VAL A 114 6.71 -7.97 8.88
CA VAL A 114 6.84 -6.90 9.89
C VAL A 114 5.61 -6.02 9.86
N ALA A 115 5.05 -5.74 11.04
CA ALA A 115 3.89 -4.86 11.18
C ALA A 115 4.00 -3.99 12.43
N GLY A 116 3.51 -2.75 12.35
CA GLY A 116 3.30 -1.87 13.50
C GLY A 116 1.97 -2.14 14.18
N CYS A 117 1.91 -1.95 15.48
CA CYS A 117 0.72 -2.17 16.31
C CYS A 117 0.43 -0.95 17.18
N GLN A 118 -0.86 -0.71 17.47
CA GLN A 118 -1.29 0.36 18.37
C GLN A 118 -0.89 0.14 19.85
N ASP A 119 -0.33 -1.02 20.20
CA ASP A 119 0.25 -1.21 21.53
C ASP A 119 1.68 -0.61 21.68
N GLY A 120 2.15 0.09 20.64
CA GLY A 120 3.45 0.76 20.63
C GLY A 120 4.61 -0.14 20.18
N PHE A 121 4.34 -1.35 19.68
CA PHE A 121 5.39 -2.25 19.22
C PHE A 121 5.40 -2.42 17.70
N ILE A 122 6.60 -2.51 17.14
CA ILE A 122 6.85 -3.04 15.82
C ILE A 122 7.19 -4.52 16.01
N TYR A 123 6.41 -5.40 15.42
CA TYR A 123 6.58 -6.84 15.49
C TYR A 123 7.18 -7.40 14.22
N ALA A 124 8.07 -8.37 14.35
CA ALA A 124 8.55 -9.17 13.22
C ALA A 124 8.39 -10.67 13.54
N TRP A 125 7.73 -11.37 12.64
CA TRP A 125 7.56 -12.81 12.72
C TRP A 125 8.20 -13.50 11.53
N ASN A 126 8.69 -14.73 11.76
CA ASN A 126 9.00 -15.59 10.63
C ASN A 126 7.73 -15.86 9.83
N ALA A 127 7.74 -15.49 8.55
CA ALA A 127 6.56 -15.51 7.69
C ALA A 127 5.94 -16.91 7.53
N ASP A 128 6.75 -17.96 7.58
CA ASP A 128 6.26 -19.33 7.40
C ASP A 128 5.64 -19.92 8.66
N THR A 129 6.20 -19.58 9.83
CA THR A 129 5.85 -20.26 11.09
C THR A 129 5.06 -19.40 12.08
N GLY A 130 5.01 -18.08 11.88
CA GLY A 130 4.43 -17.14 12.83
C GLY A 130 5.23 -16.95 14.12
N LYS A 131 6.43 -17.56 14.22
CA LYS A 131 7.27 -17.39 15.40
C LYS A 131 7.83 -15.97 15.43
N GLU A 132 7.67 -15.27 16.58
CA GLU A 132 8.26 -13.96 16.81
C GLU A 132 9.79 -14.07 16.70
N ALA A 133 10.35 -13.23 15.82
CA ALA A 133 11.80 -13.12 15.63
C ALA A 133 12.37 -12.00 16.51
N TRP A 134 11.70 -10.85 16.49
CA TRP A 134 12.02 -9.70 17.32
C TRP A 134 10.81 -8.77 17.42
N LYS A 135 10.85 -7.88 18.40
CA LYS A 135 9.98 -6.72 18.49
C LYS A 135 10.76 -5.50 18.96
N PHE A 136 10.31 -4.32 18.56
CA PHE A 136 10.88 -3.03 18.94
C PHE A 136 9.79 -2.15 19.53
N GLU A 137 10.05 -1.53 20.69
CA GLU A 137 9.11 -0.66 21.40
C GLU A 137 9.33 0.79 20.98
N THR A 138 8.25 1.47 20.58
CA THR A 138 8.15 2.91 20.39
C THR A 138 7.45 3.53 21.61
N GLU A 139 7.40 4.87 21.69
CA GLU A 139 6.79 5.52 22.85
C GLU A 139 5.26 5.76 22.69
N ALA A 140 4.69 5.44 21.51
CA ALA A 140 3.26 5.60 21.23
C ALA A 140 2.76 4.60 20.18
N GLU A 141 1.47 4.70 19.86
CA GLU A 141 0.78 3.86 18.87
C GLU A 141 1.41 3.94 17.47
N ILE A 142 1.29 2.85 16.70
CA ILE A 142 1.77 2.77 15.33
C ILE A 142 0.57 2.48 14.42
N HIS A 143 0.20 3.46 13.59
CA HIS A 143 -0.85 3.36 12.58
C HIS A 143 -0.29 3.25 11.16
N ALA A 144 0.96 3.68 10.96
CA ALA A 144 1.61 3.70 9.66
C ALA A 144 1.86 2.30 9.11
N ALA A 145 1.75 2.16 7.79
CA ALA A 145 2.21 0.97 7.11
C ALA A 145 3.74 0.85 7.19
N ALA A 146 4.24 -0.37 7.39
CA ALA A 146 5.66 -0.64 7.29
C ALA A 146 6.13 -0.57 5.84
N ASN A 147 7.34 -0.05 5.61
CA ASN A 147 8.03 -0.13 4.33
C ASN A 147 9.43 -0.72 4.50
N VAL A 148 9.98 -1.25 3.43
CA VAL A 148 11.29 -1.92 3.44
C VAL A 148 12.17 -1.27 2.38
N TRP A 149 13.33 -0.82 2.83
CA TRP A 149 14.40 -0.36 1.96
C TRP A 149 15.53 -1.38 1.90
N THR A 150 16.00 -1.68 0.70
CA THR A 150 17.18 -2.52 0.50
C THR A 150 18.36 -1.64 0.12
N ASP A 151 19.39 -1.57 0.96
CA ASP A 151 20.60 -0.85 0.67
C ASP A 151 21.26 -1.39 -0.62
N PRO A 152 21.43 -0.57 -1.66
CA PRO A 152 21.93 -1.02 -2.95
C PRO A 152 23.39 -1.51 -2.90
N GLU A 153 24.17 -1.06 -1.90
CA GLU A 153 25.58 -1.42 -1.74
C GLU A 153 25.75 -2.70 -0.92
N THR A 154 25.14 -2.74 0.27
CA THR A 154 25.32 -3.82 1.24
C THR A 154 24.32 -4.95 1.11
N LYS A 155 23.19 -4.70 0.39
CA LYS A 155 22.02 -5.59 0.30
C LYS A 155 21.32 -5.82 1.65
N ALA A 156 21.68 -5.06 2.68
CA ALA A 156 20.99 -5.08 3.95
C ALA A 156 19.58 -4.47 3.80
N GLN A 157 18.60 -5.13 4.41
CA GLN A 157 17.23 -4.62 4.43
C GLN A 157 16.95 -3.88 5.72
N LYS A 158 16.23 -2.78 5.59
CA LYS A 158 15.84 -1.88 6.69
C LYS A 158 14.33 -1.71 6.70
N ILE A 159 13.74 -1.68 7.89
CA ILE A 159 12.34 -1.36 8.09
C ILE A 159 12.23 0.14 8.33
N ILE A 160 11.34 0.80 7.57
CA ILE A 160 11.00 2.22 7.77
C ILE A 160 9.53 2.27 8.21
N ILE A 161 9.26 2.90 9.36
CA ILE A 161 7.90 2.99 9.89
C ILE A 161 7.74 4.22 10.80
N GLY A 162 6.61 4.91 10.65
CA GLY A 162 6.25 6.06 11.49
C GLY A 162 5.46 5.66 12.73
N SER A 163 5.58 6.45 13.80
CA SER A 163 4.85 6.28 15.07
C SER A 163 4.18 7.59 15.49
N TYR A 164 3.21 7.48 16.36
CA TYR A 164 2.55 8.62 17.03
C TYR A 164 3.41 9.27 18.11
N ASP A 165 4.59 8.73 18.41
CA ASP A 165 5.62 9.41 19.21
C ASP A 165 6.42 10.46 18.42
N TYR A 166 5.92 10.83 17.23
CA TYR A 166 6.48 11.82 16.31
C TYR A 166 7.77 11.38 15.59
N ASN A 167 8.15 10.11 15.68
CA ASN A 167 9.35 9.61 15.03
C ASN A 167 9.04 8.71 13.82
N VAL A 168 9.87 8.80 12.80
CA VAL A 168 10.07 7.74 11.81
C VAL A 168 11.30 6.94 12.21
N TYR A 169 11.13 5.65 12.33
CA TYR A 169 12.20 4.71 12.71
C TYR A 169 12.75 3.99 11.49
N CYS A 170 14.08 3.84 11.46
CA CYS A 170 14.77 2.90 10.60
C CYS A 170 15.41 1.82 11.45
N LEU A 171 14.97 0.58 11.23
CA LEU A 171 15.46 -0.57 11.98
C LEU A 171 16.17 -1.54 11.04
N ASP A 172 17.22 -2.17 11.53
CA ASP A 172 17.81 -3.33 10.87
C ASP A 172 16.78 -4.46 10.80
N ALA A 173 16.39 -4.86 9.60
CA ALA A 173 15.29 -5.81 9.40
C ALA A 173 15.53 -7.18 10.03
N LYS A 174 16.79 -7.63 10.12
CA LYS A 174 17.13 -8.94 10.68
C LYS A 174 17.10 -8.98 12.20
N THR A 175 17.47 -7.87 12.85
CA THR A 175 17.70 -7.83 14.31
C THR A 175 16.71 -6.95 15.07
N GLY A 176 15.96 -6.08 14.39
CA GLY A 176 15.09 -5.08 15.00
C GLY A 176 15.85 -3.94 15.69
N LYS A 177 17.17 -3.86 15.54
CA LYS A 177 17.96 -2.78 16.14
C LYS A 177 17.75 -1.49 15.36
N LYS A 178 17.60 -0.38 16.10
CA LYS A 178 17.47 0.96 15.55
C LYS A 178 18.80 1.41 14.93
N ASP A 179 18.77 1.78 13.64
CA ASP A 179 19.86 2.44 12.95
C ASP A 179 19.78 3.95 13.16
N TRP A 180 18.58 4.51 12.92
CA TRP A 180 18.29 5.92 13.15
C TRP A 180 16.81 6.12 13.48
N ALA A 181 16.49 7.27 14.05
CA ALA A 181 15.14 7.81 14.15
C ALA A 181 15.16 9.28 13.78
N ALA A 182 14.10 9.74 13.14
CA ALA A 182 13.93 11.13 12.72
C ALA A 182 12.64 11.67 13.37
N GLU A 183 12.78 12.70 14.20
CA GLU A 183 11.69 13.37 14.89
C GLU A 183 11.02 14.38 13.96
N THR A 184 9.68 14.44 14.01
CA THR A 184 8.83 15.40 13.31
C THR A 184 8.08 16.28 14.28
N GLY A 185 7.27 17.21 13.77
CA GLY A 185 6.48 18.10 14.63
C GLY A 185 5.22 17.47 15.23
N TYR A 186 4.75 16.32 14.69
CA TYR A 186 3.46 15.73 15.10
C TYR A 186 3.31 14.26 14.66
N TYR A 187 2.11 13.68 14.87
CA TYR A 187 1.78 12.28 14.56
C TYR A 187 2.03 11.92 13.09
N ILE A 188 2.59 10.72 12.86
CA ILE A 188 2.82 10.18 11.53
C ILE A 188 1.79 9.07 11.26
N ASN A 189 0.84 9.33 10.34
CA ASN A 189 -0.27 8.43 10.02
C ASN A 189 0.03 7.50 8.84
N GLY A 190 0.61 8.04 7.78
CA GLY A 190 0.84 7.33 6.53
C GLY A 190 2.14 6.55 6.50
N GLY A 191 2.20 5.55 5.63
CA GLY A 191 3.45 4.87 5.30
C GLY A 191 4.39 5.77 4.50
N SER A 192 5.69 5.62 4.72
CA SER A 192 6.73 6.35 4.01
C SER A 192 6.94 5.79 2.60
N ALA A 193 7.14 6.64 1.60
CA ALA A 193 7.63 6.24 0.28
C ALA A 193 9.16 6.35 0.23
N ILE A 194 9.80 5.44 -0.49
CA ILE A 194 11.25 5.39 -0.64
C ILE A 194 11.61 5.46 -2.13
N GLY A 195 12.42 6.41 -2.50
CA GLY A 195 12.88 6.59 -3.88
C GLY A 195 14.05 7.57 -3.97
N GLU A 196 14.92 7.40 -4.96
CA GLU A 196 16.06 8.27 -5.24
C GLU A 196 16.99 8.51 -4.04
N GLY A 197 17.15 7.49 -3.18
CA GLY A 197 17.95 7.59 -1.97
C GLY A 197 17.29 8.39 -0.84
N LYS A 198 16.01 8.72 -0.97
CA LYS A 198 15.22 9.45 0.02
C LYS A 198 14.11 8.58 0.61
N VAL A 199 13.75 8.89 1.84
CA VAL A 199 12.49 8.51 2.44
C VAL A 199 11.63 9.76 2.59
N VAL A 200 10.39 9.67 2.12
CA VAL A 200 9.41 10.77 2.17
C VAL A 200 8.19 10.30 2.94
N PHE A 201 7.73 11.11 3.85
CA PHE A 201 6.55 10.85 4.67
C PHE A 201 5.86 12.16 5.04
N GLY A 202 4.62 12.07 5.47
CA GLY A 202 3.85 13.19 5.99
C GLY A 202 3.06 12.80 7.22
N GLY A 203 2.53 13.78 7.90
CA GLY A 203 1.78 13.59 9.13
C GLY A 203 0.74 14.69 9.37
N CYS A 204 0.34 14.83 10.63
CA CYS A 204 -0.61 15.84 11.07
C CYS A 204 0.02 17.24 11.26
N ASP A 205 1.29 17.42 10.95
CA ASP A 205 1.99 18.73 10.95
C ASP A 205 1.82 19.49 9.62
N SER A 206 1.16 18.89 8.65
CA SER A 206 0.93 19.49 7.31
C SER A 206 2.20 19.67 6.48
N VAL A 207 3.23 18.89 6.76
CA VAL A 207 4.54 18.94 6.14
C VAL A 207 4.89 17.61 5.48
N LEU A 208 5.48 17.64 4.29
CA LEU A 208 6.20 16.52 3.73
C LEU A 208 7.67 16.62 4.17
N HIS A 209 8.13 15.61 4.86
CA HIS A 209 9.52 15.46 5.28
C HIS A 209 10.30 14.63 4.27
N VAL A 210 11.43 15.14 3.81
CA VAL A 210 12.33 14.45 2.89
C VAL A 210 13.66 14.21 3.60
N HIS A 211 13.98 12.95 3.87
CA HIS A 211 15.19 12.55 4.58
C HIS A 211 16.06 11.67 3.68
N ASP A 212 17.36 11.70 3.89
CA ASP A 212 18.28 10.71 3.34
C ASP A 212 17.97 9.34 3.96
N VAL A 213 17.66 8.35 3.14
CA VAL A 213 17.18 7.04 3.63
C VAL A 213 18.25 6.27 4.41
N LYS A 214 19.55 6.48 4.10
CA LYS A 214 20.68 5.78 4.73
C LYS A 214 21.01 6.32 6.12
N THR A 215 20.92 7.64 6.28
CA THR A 215 21.37 8.33 7.50
C THR A 215 20.25 8.86 8.38
N GLY A 216 19.01 8.95 7.85
CA GLY A 216 17.90 9.61 8.52
C GLY A 216 18.01 11.13 8.62
N LYS A 217 19.02 11.74 7.99
CA LYS A 217 19.20 13.18 8.04
C LYS A 217 18.13 13.88 7.22
N GLU A 218 17.43 14.84 7.84
CA GLU A 218 16.48 15.69 7.14
C GLU A 218 17.20 16.58 6.14
N GLU A 219 16.71 16.57 4.92
CA GLU A 219 17.23 17.40 3.84
C GLU A 219 16.27 18.52 3.47
N LYS A 220 14.96 18.29 3.69
CA LYS A 220 13.94 19.22 3.24
C LYS A 220 12.61 19.04 3.97
N GLN A 221 11.92 20.14 4.20
CA GLN A 221 10.54 20.23 4.60
C GLN A 221 9.74 20.95 3.52
N ILE A 222 8.56 20.42 3.15
CA ILE A 222 7.69 20.98 2.13
C ILE A 222 6.30 21.19 2.76
N GLU A 223 5.90 22.43 2.94
CA GLU A 223 4.60 22.79 3.45
C GLU A 223 3.52 22.45 2.41
N VAL A 224 2.55 21.61 2.80
CA VAL A 224 1.38 21.26 1.95
C VAL A 224 0.08 21.86 2.43
N GLY A 225 0.11 22.54 3.58
CA GLY A 225 -1.00 23.35 4.09
C GLY A 225 -2.14 22.59 4.76
N ALA A 226 -2.09 21.25 4.84
CA ALA A 226 -3.09 20.45 5.54
C ALA A 226 -2.57 19.06 5.91
N TYR A 227 -3.22 18.40 6.85
CA TYR A 227 -2.85 17.07 7.35
C TYR A 227 -2.81 16.02 6.24
N ILE A 228 -1.76 15.18 6.30
CA ILE A 228 -1.56 14.03 5.42
C ILE A 228 -1.98 12.78 6.19
N GLY A 229 -3.05 12.14 5.76
CA GLY A 229 -3.66 11.02 6.50
C GLY A 229 -3.31 9.63 5.95
N ASN A 230 -2.59 9.55 4.83
CA ASN A 230 -2.27 8.28 4.17
C ASN A 230 -0.88 8.31 3.54
N ASN A 231 -0.52 7.23 2.83
CA ASN A 231 0.78 7.10 2.19
C ASN A 231 0.99 8.17 1.12
N VAL A 232 2.22 8.64 1.00
CA VAL A 232 2.70 9.39 -0.16
C VAL A 232 3.20 8.43 -1.23
N ALA A 233 3.38 8.90 -2.46
CA ALA A 233 3.98 8.11 -3.53
C ALA A 233 5.09 8.90 -4.23
N ILE A 234 6.12 8.20 -4.73
CA ILE A 234 7.25 8.80 -5.45
C ILE A 234 7.33 8.18 -6.85
N ALA A 235 7.46 9.02 -7.87
CA ALA A 235 7.80 8.56 -9.21
C ALA A 235 8.55 9.65 -9.99
N ASP A 236 9.67 9.29 -10.62
CA ASP A 236 10.49 10.14 -11.50
C ASP A 236 10.80 11.51 -10.85
N GLY A 237 11.30 11.51 -9.61
CA GLY A 237 11.70 12.70 -8.88
C GLY A 237 10.58 13.59 -8.37
N VAL A 238 9.32 13.10 -8.40
CA VAL A 238 8.14 13.83 -7.94
C VAL A 238 7.43 13.07 -6.83
N ILE A 239 7.08 13.77 -5.76
CA ILE A 239 6.26 13.30 -4.65
C ILE A 239 4.79 13.61 -4.99
N TYR A 240 3.93 12.63 -4.86
CA TYR A 240 2.48 12.76 -4.99
C TYR A 240 1.82 12.51 -3.66
N VAL A 241 0.96 13.43 -3.23
CA VAL A 241 0.29 13.37 -1.93
C VAL A 241 -1.14 13.86 -2.03
N SER A 242 -2.03 13.19 -1.33
CA SER A 242 -3.40 13.63 -1.06
C SER A 242 -3.52 14.07 0.39
N HIS A 243 -4.30 15.12 0.67
CA HIS A 243 -4.41 15.67 2.01
C HIS A 243 -5.80 16.23 2.34
N TYR A 244 -6.05 16.46 3.62
CA TYR A 244 -7.33 16.95 4.16
C TYR A 244 -7.70 18.38 3.74
N GLY A 245 -6.79 19.12 3.10
CA GLY A 245 -7.05 20.42 2.49
C GLY A 245 -7.77 20.35 1.14
N ASN A 246 -8.44 19.25 0.83
CA ASN A 246 -9.23 19.06 -0.39
C ASN A 246 -8.38 19.05 -1.68
N ARG A 247 -7.11 18.62 -1.58
CA ARG A 247 -6.16 18.66 -2.71
C ARG A 247 -5.36 17.37 -2.86
N VAL A 248 -4.93 17.17 -4.09
CA VAL A 248 -3.85 16.25 -4.46
C VAL A 248 -2.72 17.11 -5.02
N GLY A 249 -1.54 17.02 -4.41
CA GLY A 249 -0.37 17.81 -4.78
C GLY A 249 0.74 16.97 -5.41
N ALA A 250 1.51 17.59 -6.29
CA ALA A 250 2.76 17.07 -6.82
C ALA A 250 3.91 18.03 -6.49
N TYR A 251 4.98 17.50 -5.92
CA TYR A 251 6.12 18.29 -5.46
C TYR A 251 7.43 17.67 -5.94
N SER A 252 8.36 18.51 -6.39
CA SER A 252 9.69 18.06 -6.82
C SER A 252 10.54 17.64 -5.61
N ILE A 253 11.13 16.47 -5.63
CA ILE A 253 12.09 16.02 -4.59
C ILE A 253 13.34 16.91 -4.61
N ALA A 254 13.79 17.33 -5.79
CA ALA A 254 15.05 18.03 -5.96
C ALA A 254 15.08 19.40 -5.25
N ASP A 255 14.03 20.18 -5.35
CA ASP A 255 13.97 21.55 -4.83
C ASP A 255 12.79 21.82 -3.88
N GLY A 256 11.86 20.88 -3.74
CA GLY A 256 10.66 21.01 -2.90
C GLY A 256 9.56 21.88 -3.52
N MET A 257 9.73 22.31 -4.77
CA MET A 257 8.74 23.17 -5.41
C MET A 257 7.49 22.39 -5.80
N GLN A 258 6.34 23.03 -5.62
CA GLN A 258 5.07 22.52 -6.12
C GLN A 258 5.08 22.50 -7.63
N VAL A 259 4.85 21.34 -8.24
CA VAL A 259 4.74 21.15 -9.68
C VAL A 259 3.32 21.50 -10.13
N TRP A 260 2.33 20.96 -9.42
CA TRP A 260 0.91 21.27 -9.60
C TRP A 260 0.10 20.87 -8.36
N GLU A 261 -1.12 21.37 -8.30
CA GLU A 261 -2.14 21.03 -7.33
C GLU A 261 -3.47 20.80 -8.04
N TYR A 262 -4.19 19.75 -7.62
CA TYR A 262 -5.50 19.38 -8.16
C TYR A 262 -6.55 19.37 -7.05
N GLY A 263 -7.72 19.89 -7.32
CA GLY A 263 -8.88 19.87 -6.43
C GLY A 263 -10.06 20.58 -7.06
N GLU A 264 -10.95 19.83 -7.67
CA GLU A 264 -12.13 20.35 -8.39
C GLU A 264 -13.28 20.72 -7.45
N ARG A 265 -13.31 20.12 -6.25
CA ARG A 265 -14.39 20.27 -5.27
C ARG A 265 -13.82 20.43 -3.85
N GLU A 266 -14.64 20.92 -2.95
CA GLU A 266 -14.26 21.07 -1.53
C GLU A 266 -14.56 19.78 -0.73
N PHE A 267 -13.90 18.68 -1.12
CA PHE A 267 -13.92 17.40 -0.44
C PHE A 267 -12.51 16.86 -0.26
N GLU A 268 -12.27 16.22 0.86
CA GLU A 268 -10.96 15.68 1.19
C GLU A 268 -10.57 14.53 0.26
N TYR A 269 -9.27 14.40 0.02
CA TYR A 269 -8.66 13.23 -0.59
C TYR A 269 -7.91 12.46 0.48
N TYR A 270 -8.50 11.36 0.95
CA TYR A 270 -7.88 10.49 1.95
C TYR A 270 -7.05 9.37 1.31
N ALA A 271 -7.52 8.81 0.19
CA ALA A 271 -6.84 7.74 -0.50
C ALA A 271 -5.43 8.15 -0.98
N ALA A 272 -4.45 7.26 -0.86
CA ALA A 272 -3.11 7.49 -1.42
C ALA A 272 -3.16 7.47 -2.96
N PRO A 273 -2.42 8.35 -3.65
CA PRO A 273 -2.35 8.36 -5.11
C PRO A 273 -1.73 7.06 -5.66
N ALA A 274 -2.24 6.58 -6.78
CA ALA A 274 -1.59 5.55 -7.60
C ALA A 274 -1.02 6.17 -8.86
N ILE A 275 0.18 5.72 -9.28
CA ILE A 275 0.93 6.38 -10.35
C ILE A 275 1.16 5.39 -11.48
N TRP A 276 0.71 5.70 -12.69
CA TRP A 276 1.03 4.92 -13.87
C TRP A 276 1.27 5.81 -15.08
N GLU A 277 2.43 5.65 -15.72
CA GLU A 277 2.86 6.41 -16.91
C GLU A 277 2.57 7.92 -16.81
N LYS A 278 1.53 8.39 -17.51
CA LYS A 278 1.20 9.82 -17.65
C LYS A 278 0.10 10.29 -16.68
N ALA A 279 -0.37 9.45 -15.78
CA ALA A 279 -1.49 9.80 -14.92
C ALA A 279 -1.29 9.42 -13.46
N VAL A 280 -1.94 10.20 -12.61
CA VAL A 280 -2.17 9.96 -11.19
C VAL A 280 -3.63 9.61 -11.00
N TYR A 281 -3.89 8.56 -10.23
CA TYR A 281 -5.22 8.03 -9.98
C TYR A 281 -5.52 8.08 -8.48
N VAL A 282 -6.66 8.63 -8.10
CA VAL A 282 -7.00 8.80 -6.68
C VAL A 282 -8.50 8.76 -6.44
N GLY A 283 -8.91 8.13 -5.34
CA GLY A 283 -10.26 8.20 -4.81
C GLY A 283 -10.49 9.48 -4.01
N GLY A 284 -11.69 10.05 -4.08
CA GLY A 284 -12.08 11.23 -3.34
C GLY A 284 -13.33 11.01 -2.48
N ARG A 285 -13.46 11.82 -1.42
CA ARG A 285 -14.68 11.87 -0.59
C ARG A 285 -15.84 12.60 -1.27
N ASP A 286 -15.59 13.19 -2.45
CA ASP A 286 -16.62 13.68 -3.38
C ASP A 286 -17.35 12.56 -4.13
N LYS A 287 -17.10 11.29 -3.75
CA LYS A 287 -17.66 10.06 -4.36
C LYS A 287 -17.17 9.81 -5.78
N ARG A 288 -15.96 10.30 -6.10
CA ARG A 288 -15.37 10.11 -7.42
C ARG A 288 -13.99 9.48 -7.35
N PHE A 289 -13.69 8.78 -8.42
CA PHE A 289 -12.36 8.31 -8.73
C PHE A 289 -11.83 9.15 -9.89
N HIS A 290 -10.69 9.79 -9.68
CA HIS A 290 -10.11 10.77 -10.58
C HIS A 290 -8.88 10.22 -11.28
N ALA A 291 -8.75 10.48 -12.58
CA ALA A 291 -7.50 10.37 -13.31
C ALA A 291 -7.01 11.78 -13.65
N ILE A 292 -5.79 12.07 -13.27
CA ILE A 292 -5.16 13.40 -13.35
C ILE A 292 -3.93 13.29 -14.23
N ASP A 293 -3.75 14.17 -15.18
CA ASP A 293 -2.55 14.25 -15.99
C ASP A 293 -1.34 14.56 -15.11
N ARG A 294 -0.35 13.69 -15.13
CA ARG A 294 0.80 13.71 -14.22
C ARG A 294 1.71 14.94 -14.40
N VAL A 295 1.72 15.53 -15.60
CA VAL A 295 2.56 16.69 -15.93
C VAL A 295 1.87 17.99 -15.62
N THR A 296 0.57 18.09 -15.95
CA THR A 296 -0.16 19.35 -15.89
C THR A 296 -1.10 19.49 -14.70
N GLY A 297 -1.37 18.40 -13.96
CA GLY A 297 -2.35 18.37 -12.88
C GLY A 297 -3.81 18.51 -13.34
N LYS A 298 -4.08 18.39 -14.64
CA LYS A 298 -5.46 18.51 -15.16
C LYS A 298 -6.19 17.18 -15.12
N GLN A 299 -7.50 17.24 -14.88
CA GLN A 299 -8.35 16.05 -14.96
C GLN A 299 -8.36 15.48 -16.38
N LEU A 300 -8.14 14.16 -16.48
CA LEU A 300 -8.26 13.39 -17.72
C LEU A 300 -9.68 12.82 -17.85
N TRP A 301 -10.12 12.15 -16.78
CA TRP A 301 -11.47 11.61 -16.64
C TRP A 301 -11.81 11.39 -15.16
N GLU A 302 -13.08 11.21 -14.87
CA GLU A 302 -13.59 10.82 -13.55
C GLU A 302 -14.61 9.69 -13.68
N PHE A 303 -14.73 8.87 -12.63
CA PHE A 303 -15.78 7.87 -12.44
C PHE A 303 -16.54 8.21 -11.16
N ARG A 304 -17.86 8.06 -11.15
CA ARG A 304 -18.69 8.32 -9.98
C ARG A 304 -19.12 7.03 -9.31
N ALA A 305 -18.67 6.80 -8.08
CA ALA A 305 -19.19 5.80 -7.15
C ALA A 305 -20.46 6.32 -6.44
N ARG A 306 -21.09 5.47 -5.62
CA ARG A 306 -22.30 5.83 -4.86
C ARG A 306 -21.98 6.52 -3.52
N ASP A 307 -20.77 6.28 -2.97
CA ASP A 307 -20.26 6.92 -1.77
C ASP A 307 -18.76 7.23 -1.90
N ARG A 308 -18.14 7.78 -0.84
CA ARG A 308 -16.74 8.19 -0.80
C ARG A 308 -15.79 7.00 -1.08
N ILE A 309 -14.60 7.35 -1.58
CA ILE A 309 -13.57 6.38 -1.94
C ILE A 309 -12.34 6.68 -1.10
N ASP A 310 -12.25 6.05 0.09
CA ASP A 310 -11.11 6.13 1.00
C ASP A 310 -10.06 5.02 0.72
N SER A 311 -10.43 3.98 0.00
CA SER A 311 -9.53 2.93 -0.48
C SER A 311 -8.53 3.46 -1.50
N SER A 312 -7.24 3.18 -1.29
CA SER A 312 -6.20 3.56 -2.25
C SER A 312 -6.12 2.55 -3.38
N ALA A 313 -6.30 3.02 -4.60
CA ALA A 313 -6.39 2.16 -5.78
C ALA A 313 -5.08 1.43 -6.11
N VAL A 314 -5.20 0.32 -6.83
CA VAL A 314 -4.09 -0.40 -7.46
C VAL A 314 -4.29 -0.43 -8.97
N ILE A 315 -3.24 -0.08 -9.71
CA ILE A 315 -3.21 -0.13 -11.15
C ILE A 315 -2.60 -1.46 -11.60
N CYS A 316 -3.40 -2.27 -12.28
CA CYS A 316 -3.02 -3.61 -12.74
C CYS A 316 -2.56 -3.57 -14.20
N ALA A 317 -1.30 -3.90 -14.45
CA ALA A 317 -0.64 -3.97 -15.78
C ALA A 317 -0.91 -2.74 -16.67
N GLY A 318 -1.20 -1.56 -16.07
CA GLY A 318 -1.57 -0.37 -16.82
C GLY A 318 -2.88 -0.46 -17.60
N LYS A 319 -3.75 -1.42 -17.28
CA LYS A 319 -5.02 -1.66 -17.98
C LYS A 319 -6.24 -1.39 -17.14
N THR A 320 -6.17 -1.69 -15.82
CA THR A 320 -7.31 -1.54 -14.91
C THR A 320 -6.91 -0.89 -13.61
N ALA A 321 -7.81 -0.05 -13.07
CA ALA A 321 -7.74 0.46 -11.69
C ALA A 321 -8.70 -0.33 -10.81
N ILE A 322 -8.22 -0.85 -9.67
CA ILE A 322 -9.01 -1.60 -8.71
C ILE A 322 -9.06 -0.81 -7.41
N PHE A 323 -10.24 -0.59 -6.84
CA PHE A 323 -10.42 0.10 -5.55
C PHE A 323 -11.71 -0.31 -4.86
N GLY A 324 -11.78 -0.07 -3.56
CA GLY A 324 -12.99 -0.20 -2.76
C GLY A 324 -13.69 1.15 -2.57
N SER A 325 -14.93 1.14 -2.16
CA SER A 325 -15.70 2.34 -1.81
C SER A 325 -16.55 2.11 -0.55
N ASP A 326 -16.89 3.18 0.14
CA ASP A 326 -17.76 3.15 1.32
C ASP A 326 -19.21 2.75 0.98
N ASP A 327 -19.58 2.71 -0.31
CA ASP A 327 -20.84 2.16 -0.78
C ASP A 327 -20.92 0.62 -0.70
N GLY A 328 -19.83 -0.03 -0.27
CA GLY A 328 -19.75 -1.47 -0.10
C GLY A 328 -19.36 -2.24 -1.37
N TYR A 329 -18.88 -1.55 -2.39
CA TYR A 329 -18.44 -2.16 -3.64
C TYR A 329 -16.93 -2.17 -3.80
N VAL A 330 -16.43 -3.20 -4.46
CA VAL A 330 -15.11 -3.21 -5.11
C VAL A 330 -15.32 -2.97 -6.59
N TYR A 331 -14.62 -2.00 -7.14
CA TYR A 331 -14.72 -1.59 -8.54
C TYR A 331 -13.45 -1.93 -9.32
N ALA A 332 -13.62 -2.26 -10.60
CA ALA A 332 -12.57 -2.30 -11.60
C ALA A 332 -12.93 -1.40 -12.78
N LEU A 333 -12.04 -0.46 -13.11
CA LEU A 333 -12.22 0.46 -14.23
C LEU A 333 -11.19 0.22 -15.31
N ASP A 334 -11.59 0.32 -16.57
CA ASP A 334 -10.67 0.44 -17.70
C ASP A 334 -9.86 1.73 -17.57
N LEU A 335 -8.54 1.62 -17.53
CA LEU A 335 -7.65 2.73 -17.19
C LEU A 335 -7.64 3.83 -18.29
N ALA A 336 -7.85 3.45 -19.54
CA ALA A 336 -7.81 4.39 -20.66
C ALA A 336 -9.08 5.26 -20.73
N THR A 337 -10.22 4.70 -20.34
CA THR A 337 -11.53 5.33 -20.55
C THR A 337 -12.24 5.72 -19.27
N GLY A 338 -11.80 5.24 -18.10
CA GLY A 338 -12.50 5.41 -16.83
C GLY A 338 -13.83 4.66 -16.72
N LYS A 339 -14.15 3.79 -17.70
CA LYS A 339 -15.39 3.02 -17.68
C LYS A 339 -15.26 1.81 -16.78
N GLU A 340 -16.33 1.50 -16.06
CA GLU A 340 -16.43 0.30 -15.25
C GLU A 340 -16.40 -0.95 -16.14
N VAL A 341 -15.54 -1.92 -15.76
CA VAL A 341 -15.43 -3.24 -16.41
C VAL A 341 -15.91 -4.35 -15.50
N TRP A 342 -15.91 -4.12 -14.20
CA TRP A 342 -16.39 -5.07 -13.21
C TRP A 342 -16.66 -4.38 -11.87
N HIS A 343 -17.61 -4.90 -11.11
CA HIS A 343 -17.80 -4.59 -9.69
C HIS A 343 -18.30 -5.82 -8.93
N ASN A 344 -18.13 -5.80 -7.61
CA ASN A 344 -18.78 -6.78 -6.71
C ASN A 344 -19.21 -6.08 -5.43
N GLU A 345 -20.44 -6.40 -4.98
CA GLU A 345 -21.03 -5.87 -3.74
C GLU A 345 -20.65 -6.76 -2.56
N LEU A 346 -20.07 -6.18 -1.50
CA LEU A 346 -19.73 -6.84 -0.24
C LEU A 346 -20.74 -6.55 0.87
N GLY A 347 -21.52 -5.47 0.71
CA GLY A 347 -22.54 -5.05 1.68
C GLY A 347 -22.01 -4.30 2.90
N ALA A 348 -20.72 -4.03 2.97
CA ALA A 348 -20.06 -3.22 3.99
C ALA A 348 -18.99 -2.34 3.37
N PRO A 349 -18.68 -1.14 3.93
CA PRO A 349 -17.66 -0.24 3.39
C PRO A 349 -16.32 -0.93 3.15
N VAL A 350 -15.71 -0.65 1.99
CA VAL A 350 -14.41 -1.23 1.58
C VAL A 350 -13.37 -0.12 1.59
N LYS A 351 -12.69 0.04 2.72
CA LYS A 351 -11.66 1.09 2.93
C LYS A 351 -10.24 0.59 2.73
N THR A 352 -10.02 -0.74 2.82
CA THR A 352 -8.67 -1.29 2.60
C THR A 352 -8.23 -1.09 1.15
N SER A 353 -6.94 -0.88 0.95
CA SER A 353 -6.34 -0.93 -0.38
C SER A 353 -6.29 -2.38 -0.85
N PRO A 354 -6.66 -2.67 -2.11
CA PRO A 354 -6.55 -4.02 -2.66
C PRO A 354 -5.10 -4.53 -2.66
N ALA A 355 -4.91 -5.83 -2.43
CA ALA A 355 -3.65 -6.52 -2.70
C ALA A 355 -3.83 -7.40 -3.95
N ILE A 356 -2.85 -7.39 -4.85
CA ILE A 356 -2.91 -8.15 -6.10
C ILE A 356 -1.80 -9.20 -6.11
N ALA A 357 -2.17 -10.47 -6.17
CA ALA A 357 -1.20 -11.56 -6.19
C ALA A 357 -1.65 -12.68 -7.15
N GLY A 358 -0.86 -12.94 -8.20
CA GLY A 358 -1.27 -13.83 -9.27
C GLY A 358 -2.58 -13.35 -9.90
N ASP A 359 -3.58 -14.22 -9.96
CA ASP A 359 -4.92 -13.91 -10.45
C ASP A 359 -5.92 -13.49 -9.35
N TYR A 360 -5.41 -13.20 -8.14
CA TYR A 360 -6.24 -12.84 -6.99
C TYR A 360 -6.25 -11.33 -6.72
N ILE A 361 -7.42 -10.83 -6.31
CA ILE A 361 -7.60 -9.58 -5.58
C ILE A 361 -7.99 -9.91 -4.15
N ILE A 362 -7.29 -9.32 -3.17
CA ILE A 362 -7.58 -9.48 -1.74
C ILE A 362 -8.01 -8.11 -1.19
N VAL A 363 -9.17 -8.04 -0.56
CA VAL A 363 -9.70 -6.81 0.07
C VAL A 363 -10.36 -7.14 1.41
N GLY A 364 -10.22 -6.24 2.36
CA GLY A 364 -10.94 -6.28 3.63
C GLY A 364 -12.10 -5.28 3.63
N ALA A 365 -13.18 -5.59 4.31
CA ALA A 365 -14.31 -4.71 4.48
C ALA A 365 -14.62 -4.43 5.97
N ASP A 366 -15.40 -3.39 6.22
CA ASP A 366 -15.78 -2.94 7.58
C ASP A 366 -16.77 -3.88 8.30
N ASP A 367 -17.01 -5.07 7.76
CA ASP A 367 -17.68 -6.18 8.45
C ASP A 367 -16.71 -7.14 9.17
N GLY A 368 -15.37 -6.84 9.08
CA GLY A 368 -14.32 -7.67 9.65
C GLY A 368 -14.00 -8.91 8.84
N VAL A 369 -14.36 -8.91 7.57
CA VAL A 369 -14.13 -10.04 6.66
C VAL A 369 -13.09 -9.67 5.60
N LEU A 370 -12.18 -10.59 5.33
CA LEU A 370 -11.27 -10.54 4.19
C LEU A 370 -11.87 -11.36 3.05
N TYR A 371 -11.91 -10.77 1.87
CA TYR A 371 -12.46 -11.36 0.65
C TYR A 371 -11.36 -11.56 -0.37
N ALA A 372 -11.37 -12.69 -1.06
CA ALA A 372 -10.51 -12.96 -2.20
C ALA A 372 -11.32 -13.24 -3.44
N PHE A 373 -11.01 -12.55 -4.51
CA PHE A 373 -11.60 -12.73 -5.83
C PHE A 373 -10.54 -13.23 -6.80
N LYS A 374 -10.94 -14.04 -7.78
CA LYS A 374 -10.08 -14.47 -8.88
C LYS A 374 -10.87 -14.67 -10.15
N ASN A 375 -10.17 -14.91 -11.26
CA ASN A 375 -10.82 -15.25 -12.52
C ASN A 375 -11.79 -16.44 -12.35
N GLY A 376 -13.01 -16.28 -12.86
CA GLY A 376 -13.91 -17.37 -13.10
C GLY A 376 -13.28 -18.36 -14.08
N LYS A 377 -13.58 -19.64 -13.94
CA LYS A 377 -13.11 -20.69 -14.85
C LYS A 377 -13.79 -20.59 -16.21
#